data_42f1dc9658041545a1fda923675cb34a
#
_entry.id   42f1dc9658041545a1fda923675cb34a
#
_cell.length_a   1.000
_cell.length_b   1.000
_cell.length_c   1.000
_cell.angle_alpha   90.00
_cell.angle_beta   90.00
_cell.angle_gamma   90.00
#
_symmetry.space_group_name_H-M   'P 1'
#
loop_
_entity.id
_entity.type
_entity.pdbx_description
1 polymer ?
#
loop_
_entity_poly.entity_id
_entity_poly.type
_entity_poly.pdbx_seq_one_letter_code
_entity_poly.pdbx_strand_id
1 'polypeptide(L)'
;PVVKRTKTSRSTDASVLEVLAEQHPLAATILEQRQLAKLKGTYIEALPRLVNPSTGRIHTSFNQSVAATGRLSSSDPNLQNIPVRTEIGRAIREAFIPAEGFVLLSADYSQIELRVLAHLAHDPTLIGAFQSGEDVHVRTAMEVFGVAAEGVTEEMRRRAKTINFGVIYGMGEVALGKRLGISREEAASFIDAYFKRYDHVKRFMDETVERARAGEAVRTLLGRRRYLRDLHSANRQLRAQAERIAGNTPIQGSAADILKLAMVKLAEPVVAGARMILTVHDELVFEVPQALAQEAGEKIRAAMEGVVKLEVPLTVDVGIGRSWAEAH
;
A
#
# COMPACT_ATOMS: atom_id res chain seq x y z
N PRO A 1 -2.41 34.48 5.54
CA PRO A 1 -1.71 34.06 6.77
C PRO A 1 -0.40 33.31 6.43
N VAL A 2 0.57 33.31 7.35
CA VAL A 2 1.85 32.61 7.20
C VAL A 2 1.79 31.35 8.06
N VAL A 3 1.59 30.20 7.43
CA VAL A 3 1.51 28.90 8.13
C VAL A 3 2.91 28.37 8.45
N LYS A 4 3.86 28.48 7.51
CA LYS A 4 5.23 27.97 7.67
C LYS A 4 6.22 28.86 6.90
N ARG A 5 7.42 29.02 7.43
CA ARG A 5 8.52 29.73 6.76
C ARG A 5 9.64 28.76 6.38
N THR A 6 10.29 29.01 5.25
CA THR A 6 11.58 28.45 4.88
C THR A 6 12.71 29.36 5.40
N LYS A 7 13.95 29.03 5.15
CA LYS A 7 15.09 29.91 5.52
C LYS A 7 15.02 31.30 4.84
N THR A 8 14.45 31.38 3.66
CA THR A 8 14.51 32.59 2.80
C THR A 8 13.14 33.16 2.44
N SER A 9 12.04 32.39 2.60
CA SER A 9 10.71 32.81 2.13
C SER A 9 9.57 32.17 2.93
N ARG A 10 8.34 32.48 2.56
CA ARG A 10 7.14 31.77 3.03
C ARG A 10 7.03 30.43 2.31
N SER A 11 6.76 29.35 3.06
CA SER A 11 6.58 28.02 2.44
C SER A 11 5.28 27.97 1.65
N THR A 12 5.36 27.35 0.48
CA THR A 12 4.21 26.97 -0.34
C THR A 12 4.14 25.45 -0.53
N ASP A 13 4.67 24.68 0.43
CA ASP A 13 4.56 23.22 0.44
C ASP A 13 3.09 22.81 0.37
N ALA A 14 2.81 21.60 -0.15
CA ALA A 14 1.43 21.10 -0.28
C ALA A 14 0.66 21.18 1.04
N SER A 15 1.27 20.78 2.16
CA SER A 15 0.64 20.85 3.49
C SER A 15 0.29 22.27 3.96
N VAL A 16 1.03 23.29 3.50
CA VAL A 16 0.73 24.69 3.76
C VAL A 16 -0.42 25.18 2.91
N LEU A 17 -0.41 24.80 1.62
CA LEU A 17 -1.47 25.18 0.69
C LEU A 17 -2.80 24.47 1.02
N GLU A 18 -2.77 23.23 1.52
CA GLU A 18 -3.97 22.54 2.03
C GLU A 18 -4.66 23.31 3.14
N VAL A 19 -3.91 23.80 4.15
CA VAL A 19 -4.45 24.64 5.23
C VAL A 19 -4.97 25.98 4.69
N LEU A 20 -4.29 26.56 3.71
CA LEU A 20 -4.69 27.83 3.12
C LEU A 20 -5.89 27.67 2.17
N ALA A 21 -6.12 26.50 1.60
CA ALA A 21 -7.26 26.20 0.73
C ALA A 21 -8.60 26.28 1.48
N GLU A 22 -8.62 26.01 2.78
CA GLU A 22 -9.79 26.21 3.64
C GLU A 22 -10.16 27.70 3.78
N GLN A 23 -9.21 28.62 3.54
CA GLN A 23 -9.37 30.05 3.74
C GLN A 23 -9.44 30.84 2.44
N HIS A 24 -8.87 30.33 1.35
CA HIS A 24 -8.82 31.05 0.08
C HIS A 24 -8.74 30.12 -1.14
N PRO A 25 -9.62 30.28 -2.14
CA PRO A 25 -9.72 29.37 -3.29
C PRO A 25 -8.44 29.30 -4.15
N LEU A 26 -7.64 30.37 -4.20
CA LEU A 26 -6.38 30.37 -4.94
C LEU A 26 -5.42 29.27 -4.48
N ALA A 27 -5.41 28.93 -3.19
CA ALA A 27 -4.54 27.88 -2.70
C ALA A 27 -4.94 26.49 -3.23
N ALA A 28 -6.24 26.21 -3.33
CA ALA A 28 -6.77 25.00 -3.96
C ALA A 28 -6.40 24.94 -5.46
N THR A 29 -6.57 26.04 -6.19
CA THR A 29 -6.20 26.13 -7.60
C THR A 29 -4.70 25.89 -7.84
N ILE A 30 -3.83 26.41 -6.94
CA ILE A 30 -2.39 26.16 -7.03
C ILE A 30 -2.07 24.69 -6.78
N LEU A 31 -2.74 24.01 -5.84
CA LEU A 31 -2.57 22.58 -5.60
C LEU A 31 -2.99 21.78 -6.82
N GLU A 32 -4.13 22.07 -7.39
CA GLU A 32 -4.64 21.42 -8.60
C GLU A 32 -3.69 21.63 -9.79
N GLN A 33 -3.27 22.85 -10.03
CA GLN A 33 -2.33 23.19 -11.10
C GLN A 33 -1.01 22.40 -10.95
N ARG A 34 -0.47 22.33 -9.73
CA ARG A 34 0.76 21.57 -9.46
C ARG A 34 0.58 20.07 -9.70
N GLN A 35 -0.56 19.52 -9.32
CA GLN A 35 -0.90 18.11 -9.58
C GLN A 35 -0.97 17.84 -11.07
N LEU A 36 -1.70 18.66 -11.84
CA LEU A 36 -1.81 18.55 -13.29
C LEU A 36 -0.47 18.73 -14.00
N ALA A 37 0.32 19.72 -13.61
CA ALA A 37 1.66 19.95 -14.16
C ALA A 37 2.60 18.77 -13.90
N LYS A 38 2.55 18.19 -12.69
CA LYS A 38 3.31 16.99 -12.36
C LYS A 38 2.90 15.79 -13.23
N LEU A 39 1.60 15.54 -13.37
CA LEU A 39 1.10 14.43 -14.20
C LEU A 39 1.47 14.63 -15.67
N LYS A 40 1.30 15.84 -16.19
CA LYS A 40 1.70 16.20 -17.56
C LYS A 40 3.19 15.94 -17.79
N GLY A 41 4.07 16.52 -16.97
CA GLY A 41 5.52 16.42 -17.16
C GLY A 41 6.06 15.01 -16.92
N THR A 42 5.54 14.31 -15.90
CA THR A 42 6.06 13.00 -15.50
C THR A 42 5.57 11.85 -16.39
N TYR A 43 4.33 11.93 -16.88
CA TYR A 43 3.72 10.82 -17.63
C TYR A 43 3.42 11.19 -19.08
N ILE A 44 2.64 12.24 -19.33
CA ILE A 44 2.13 12.53 -20.68
C ILE A 44 3.27 12.95 -21.63
N GLU A 45 4.20 13.79 -21.17
CA GLU A 45 5.33 14.26 -21.99
C GLU A 45 6.54 13.33 -21.93
N ALA A 46 6.80 12.70 -20.79
CA ALA A 46 8.01 11.89 -20.60
C ALA A 46 7.86 10.47 -21.15
N LEU A 47 6.74 9.78 -20.88
CA LEU A 47 6.61 8.37 -21.26
C LEU A 47 6.72 8.10 -22.76
N PRO A 48 6.11 8.89 -23.68
CA PRO A 48 6.26 8.65 -25.12
C PRO A 48 7.71 8.74 -25.60
N ARG A 49 8.54 9.56 -24.95
CA ARG A 49 9.98 9.71 -25.29
C ARG A 49 10.82 8.54 -24.82
N LEU A 50 10.30 7.71 -23.92
CA LEU A 50 10.97 6.55 -23.34
C LEU A 50 10.58 5.24 -24.05
N VAL A 51 9.77 5.31 -25.10
CA VAL A 51 9.46 4.13 -25.91
C VAL A 51 10.74 3.66 -26.61
N ASN A 52 11.13 2.42 -26.35
CA ASN A 52 12.28 1.80 -27.00
C ASN A 52 11.93 1.50 -28.46
N PRO A 53 12.67 2.06 -29.43
CA PRO A 53 12.35 1.93 -30.85
C PRO A 53 12.46 0.49 -31.37
N SER A 54 13.25 -0.37 -30.72
CA SER A 54 13.41 -1.76 -31.12
C SER A 54 12.26 -2.67 -30.64
N THR A 55 11.61 -2.32 -29.52
CA THR A 55 10.54 -3.13 -28.93
C THR A 55 9.15 -2.49 -29.04
N GLY A 56 9.08 -1.18 -29.34
CA GLY A 56 7.86 -0.38 -29.30
C GLY A 56 7.26 -0.24 -27.89
N ARG A 57 8.04 -0.53 -26.84
CA ARG A 57 7.57 -0.63 -25.46
C ARG A 57 8.34 0.29 -24.52
N ILE A 58 7.73 0.63 -23.39
CA ILE A 58 8.39 1.31 -22.27
C ILE A 58 8.93 0.26 -21.31
N HIS A 59 10.19 0.38 -20.93
CA HIS A 59 10.85 -0.51 -19.97
C HIS A 59 11.27 0.27 -18.75
N THR A 60 10.81 -0.16 -17.57
CA THR A 60 11.27 0.36 -16.28
C THR A 60 12.42 -0.48 -15.74
N SER A 61 13.22 0.11 -14.85
CA SER A 61 14.20 -0.61 -14.04
C SER A 61 13.66 -0.88 -12.65
N PHE A 62 13.69 -2.14 -12.20
CA PHE A 62 13.33 -2.51 -10.84
C PHE A 62 14.57 -2.66 -9.96
N ASN A 63 14.63 -1.89 -8.86
CA ASN A 63 15.73 -1.89 -7.91
C ASN A 63 15.38 -2.73 -6.68
N GLN A 64 16.23 -3.66 -6.31
CA GLN A 64 16.01 -4.59 -5.19
C GLN A 64 16.56 -4.10 -3.84
N SER A 65 17.47 -3.12 -3.84
CA SER A 65 18.22 -2.69 -2.65
C SER A 65 17.89 -1.29 -2.14
N VAL A 66 16.97 -0.56 -2.80
CA VAL A 66 16.63 0.83 -2.45
C VAL A 66 15.68 0.90 -1.26
N ALA A 67 14.65 0.08 -1.25
CA ALA A 67 13.67 0.09 -0.16
C ALA A 67 14.13 -0.79 1.01
N ALA A 68 14.28 -0.17 2.19
CA ALA A 68 14.71 -0.87 3.40
C ALA A 68 13.71 -1.94 3.90
N THR A 69 12.46 -1.92 3.42
CA THR A 69 11.44 -2.93 3.66
C THR A 69 11.60 -4.18 2.79
N GLY A 70 12.49 -4.13 1.79
CA GLY A 70 12.63 -5.20 0.80
C GLY A 70 11.66 -5.09 -0.39
N ARG A 71 10.78 -4.08 -0.42
CA ARG A 71 9.98 -3.80 -1.62
C ARG A 71 10.87 -3.46 -2.82
N LEU A 72 10.41 -3.80 -4.01
CA LEU A 72 11.02 -3.31 -5.25
C LEU A 72 10.66 -1.84 -5.43
N SER A 73 11.58 -1.07 -5.99
CA SER A 73 11.28 0.29 -6.46
C SER A 73 11.49 0.36 -7.97
N SER A 74 10.65 1.13 -8.65
CA SER A 74 10.69 1.33 -10.09
C SER A 74 11.33 2.68 -10.40
N SER A 75 12.23 2.73 -11.39
CA SER A 75 12.86 3.97 -11.88
C SER A 75 13.06 3.92 -13.38
N ASP A 76 13.18 5.08 -13.99
CA ASP A 76 13.55 5.30 -15.38
C ASP A 76 12.68 4.58 -16.43
N PRO A 77 11.33 4.76 -16.39
CA PRO A 77 10.51 5.61 -15.55
C PRO A 77 9.95 4.89 -14.30
N ASN A 78 9.54 5.65 -13.28
CA ASN A 78 8.81 5.06 -12.15
C ASN A 78 7.35 4.81 -12.52
N LEU A 79 7.00 3.56 -12.82
CA LEU A 79 5.64 3.13 -13.17
C LEU A 79 4.77 2.78 -11.94
N GLN A 80 5.38 2.61 -10.75
CA GLN A 80 4.65 2.30 -9.51
C GLN A 80 3.90 3.50 -8.92
N ASN A 81 4.21 4.72 -9.38
CA ASN A 81 3.60 5.96 -8.86
C ASN A 81 2.51 6.55 -9.77
N ILE A 82 2.07 5.84 -10.81
CA ILE A 82 0.94 6.27 -11.64
C ILE A 82 -0.33 6.24 -10.78
N PRO A 83 -1.05 7.37 -10.63
CA PRO A 83 -2.21 7.43 -9.75
C PRO A 83 -3.30 6.44 -10.16
N VAL A 84 -3.95 5.81 -9.16
CA VAL A 84 -5.05 4.84 -9.40
C VAL A 84 -6.42 5.49 -9.21
N ARG A 85 -6.52 6.41 -8.22
CA ARG A 85 -7.80 6.88 -7.69
C ARG A 85 -8.38 8.10 -8.40
N THR A 86 -7.58 8.79 -9.20
CA THR A 86 -8.02 9.98 -9.93
C THR A 86 -8.45 9.61 -11.35
N GLU A 87 -9.41 10.34 -11.91
CA GLU A 87 -9.86 10.16 -13.29
C GLU A 87 -8.70 10.28 -14.29
N ILE A 88 -7.84 11.29 -14.11
CA ILE A 88 -6.66 11.48 -14.96
C ILE A 88 -5.66 10.32 -14.80
N GLY A 89 -5.46 9.82 -13.58
CA GLY A 89 -4.60 8.66 -13.34
C GLY A 89 -5.12 7.40 -14.03
N ARG A 90 -6.43 7.20 -14.01
CA ARG A 90 -7.10 6.11 -14.75
C ARG A 90 -6.89 6.26 -16.25
N ALA A 91 -7.11 7.44 -16.81
CA ALA A 91 -6.87 7.72 -18.22
C ALA A 91 -5.41 7.47 -18.64
N ILE A 92 -4.42 7.77 -17.77
CA ILE A 92 -3.02 7.41 -18.01
C ILE A 92 -2.84 5.88 -18.07
N ARG A 93 -3.51 5.13 -17.19
CA ARG A 93 -3.43 3.65 -17.19
C ARG A 93 -4.15 3.02 -18.39
N GLU A 94 -5.14 3.67 -18.96
CA GLU A 94 -5.79 3.24 -20.22
C GLU A 94 -4.80 3.23 -21.41
N ALA A 95 -3.79 4.09 -21.40
CA ALA A 95 -2.76 4.13 -22.43
C ALA A 95 -1.77 2.94 -22.39
N PHE A 96 -1.74 2.17 -21.29
CA PHE A 96 -0.94 0.96 -21.18
C PHE A 96 -1.75 -0.23 -21.70
N ILE A 97 -1.43 -0.68 -22.91
CA ILE A 97 -2.13 -1.73 -23.64
C ILE A 97 -1.19 -2.93 -23.90
N PRO A 98 -1.74 -4.14 -24.04
CA PRO A 98 -0.95 -5.32 -24.38
C PRO A 98 -0.58 -5.31 -25.89
N ALA A 99 0.26 -6.29 -26.29
CA ALA A 99 0.49 -6.59 -27.69
C ALA A 99 -0.79 -7.13 -28.36
N GLU A 100 -0.84 -7.11 -29.71
CA GLU A 100 -1.95 -7.66 -30.48
C GLU A 100 -2.12 -9.17 -30.16
N GLY A 101 -3.37 -9.59 -29.95
CA GLY A 101 -3.71 -10.96 -29.54
C GLY A 101 -3.54 -11.27 -28.05
N PHE A 102 -3.12 -10.30 -27.24
CA PHE A 102 -2.94 -10.41 -25.80
C PHE A 102 -3.94 -9.55 -25.04
N VAL A 103 -4.03 -9.82 -23.75
CA VAL A 103 -4.70 -8.96 -22.75
C VAL A 103 -3.75 -8.73 -21.57
N LEU A 104 -4.02 -7.68 -20.79
CA LEU A 104 -3.38 -7.49 -19.50
C LEU A 104 -4.16 -8.24 -18.42
N LEU A 105 -3.44 -8.87 -17.51
CA LEU A 105 -3.97 -9.54 -16.33
C LEU A 105 -3.29 -8.96 -15.12
N SER A 106 -4.07 -8.39 -14.21
CA SER A 106 -3.65 -7.93 -12.90
C SER A 106 -3.98 -8.97 -11.85
N ALA A 107 -3.03 -9.27 -10.97
CA ALA A 107 -3.23 -10.14 -9.82
C ALA A 107 -2.73 -9.42 -8.57
N ASP A 108 -3.65 -8.99 -7.70
CA ASP A 108 -3.37 -8.17 -6.52
C ASP A 108 -3.70 -8.93 -5.23
N TYR A 109 -2.79 -8.91 -4.28
CA TYR A 109 -3.06 -9.47 -2.96
C TYR A 109 -4.07 -8.64 -2.19
N SER A 110 -5.20 -9.22 -1.86
CA SER A 110 -6.22 -8.57 -1.04
C SER A 110 -5.76 -8.42 0.40
N GLN A 111 -5.51 -7.18 0.83
CA GLN A 111 -5.20 -6.80 2.22
C GLN A 111 -4.01 -7.58 2.83
N ILE A 112 -2.96 -7.85 2.06
CA ILE A 112 -1.85 -8.71 2.49
C ILE A 112 -1.22 -8.26 3.80
N GLU A 113 -1.04 -6.96 4.03
CA GLU A 113 -0.44 -6.44 5.26
C GLU A 113 -1.29 -6.72 6.50
N LEU A 114 -2.63 -6.66 6.39
CA LEU A 114 -3.54 -7.01 7.49
C LEU A 114 -3.53 -8.53 7.75
N ARG A 115 -3.44 -9.35 6.72
CA ARG A 115 -3.33 -10.80 6.85
C ARG A 115 -2.01 -11.23 7.48
N VAL A 116 -0.92 -10.59 7.06
CA VAL A 116 0.41 -10.77 7.67
C VAL A 116 0.38 -10.34 9.14
N LEU A 117 -0.25 -9.21 9.46
CA LEU A 117 -0.39 -8.75 10.84
C LEU A 117 -1.19 -9.72 11.70
N ALA A 118 -2.32 -10.22 11.20
CA ALA A 118 -3.13 -11.22 11.91
C ALA A 118 -2.31 -12.46 12.28
N HIS A 119 -1.50 -12.95 11.34
CA HIS A 119 -0.61 -14.09 11.54
C HIS A 119 0.53 -13.78 12.51
N LEU A 120 1.25 -12.67 12.34
CA LEU A 120 2.41 -12.33 13.19
C LEU A 120 2.00 -11.99 14.63
N ALA A 121 0.85 -11.37 14.82
CA ALA A 121 0.31 -11.04 16.13
C ALA A 121 -0.41 -12.22 16.79
N HIS A 122 -0.73 -13.28 16.05
CA HIS A 122 -1.62 -14.36 16.49
C HIS A 122 -2.92 -13.83 17.09
N ASP A 123 -3.49 -12.77 16.46
CA ASP A 123 -4.69 -12.13 16.96
C ASP A 123 -5.95 -12.94 16.58
N PRO A 124 -6.65 -13.57 17.55
CA PRO A 124 -7.74 -14.48 17.25
C PRO A 124 -8.93 -13.79 16.60
N THR A 125 -9.11 -12.50 16.86
CA THR A 125 -10.19 -11.70 16.28
C THR A 125 -9.96 -11.42 14.81
N LEU A 126 -8.74 -10.98 14.44
CA LEU A 126 -8.36 -10.78 13.05
C LEU A 126 -8.30 -12.09 12.27
N ILE A 127 -7.75 -13.14 12.88
CA ILE A 127 -7.69 -14.48 12.27
C ILE A 127 -9.09 -14.97 11.98
N GLY A 128 -10.00 -14.90 12.97
CA GLY A 128 -11.39 -15.33 12.80
C GLY A 128 -12.12 -14.57 11.69
N ALA A 129 -11.95 -13.24 11.60
CA ALA A 129 -12.55 -12.43 10.55
C ALA A 129 -12.08 -12.83 9.15
N PHE A 130 -10.77 -13.07 8.97
CA PHE A 130 -10.24 -13.51 7.68
C PHE A 130 -10.63 -14.96 7.32
N GLN A 131 -10.71 -15.85 8.30
CA GLN A 131 -11.12 -17.25 8.07
C GLN A 131 -12.61 -17.37 7.74
N SER A 132 -13.47 -16.53 8.34
CA SER A 132 -14.90 -16.46 8.03
C SER A 132 -15.24 -15.72 6.73
N GLY A 133 -14.25 -15.06 6.11
CA GLY A 133 -14.47 -14.24 4.91
C GLY A 133 -15.19 -12.92 5.19
N GLU A 134 -15.24 -12.48 6.45
CA GLU A 134 -15.81 -11.19 6.83
C GLU A 134 -14.95 -10.02 6.29
N ASP A 135 -15.62 -8.92 5.98
CA ASP A 135 -14.92 -7.67 5.67
C ASP A 135 -14.31 -7.08 6.96
N VAL A 136 -13.00 -7.16 7.09
CA VAL A 136 -12.27 -6.67 8.26
C VAL A 136 -12.50 -5.17 8.52
N HIS A 137 -12.81 -4.39 7.49
CA HIS A 137 -13.10 -2.95 7.66
C HIS A 137 -14.52 -2.73 8.21
N VAL A 138 -15.48 -3.57 7.80
CA VAL A 138 -16.82 -3.59 8.40
C VAL A 138 -16.71 -4.02 9.87
N ARG A 139 -15.94 -5.08 10.14
CA ARG A 139 -15.71 -5.56 11.52
C ARG A 139 -15.10 -4.45 12.40
N THR A 140 -14.06 -3.79 11.92
CA THR A 140 -13.47 -2.65 12.64
C THR A 140 -14.46 -1.50 12.83
N ALA A 141 -15.28 -1.20 11.81
CA ALA A 141 -16.30 -0.17 11.93
C ALA A 141 -17.33 -0.48 13.04
N MET A 142 -17.80 -1.70 13.12
CA MET A 142 -18.70 -2.14 14.20
C MET A 142 -18.11 -1.85 15.59
N GLU A 143 -16.85 -2.19 15.79
CA GLU A 143 -16.17 -2.03 17.08
C GLU A 143 -15.87 -0.55 17.40
N VAL A 144 -15.38 0.21 16.42
CA VAL A 144 -14.97 1.61 16.63
C VAL A 144 -16.19 2.54 16.80
N PHE A 145 -17.26 2.28 16.04
CA PHE A 145 -18.48 3.11 16.08
C PHE A 145 -19.60 2.54 16.97
N GLY A 146 -19.42 1.33 17.51
CA GLY A 146 -20.40 0.70 18.40
C GLY A 146 -21.72 0.37 17.71
N VAL A 147 -21.69 -0.05 16.44
CA VAL A 147 -22.89 -0.37 15.64
C VAL A 147 -22.90 -1.83 15.22
N ALA A 148 -24.08 -2.38 14.95
CA ALA A 148 -24.21 -3.70 14.33
C ALA A 148 -23.82 -3.67 12.85
N ALA A 149 -23.56 -4.83 12.24
CA ALA A 149 -23.08 -4.93 10.85
C ALA A 149 -23.99 -4.22 9.85
N GLU A 150 -25.30 -4.35 10.03
CA GLU A 150 -26.35 -3.73 9.19
C GLU A 150 -26.37 -2.20 9.33
N GLY A 151 -25.84 -1.67 10.43
CA GLY A 151 -25.72 -0.24 10.70
C GLY A 151 -24.44 0.39 10.18
N VAL A 152 -23.50 -0.40 9.63
CA VAL A 152 -22.24 0.13 9.10
C VAL A 152 -22.49 0.80 7.75
N THR A 153 -22.34 2.12 7.71
CA THR A 153 -22.39 2.89 6.46
C THR A 153 -21.10 2.79 5.66
N GLU A 154 -21.16 3.09 4.36
CA GLU A 154 -19.97 3.19 3.49
C GLU A 154 -18.92 4.17 4.05
N GLU A 155 -19.38 5.27 4.64
CA GLU A 155 -18.49 6.25 5.28
C GLU A 155 -17.79 5.65 6.51
N MET A 156 -18.50 4.93 7.38
CA MET A 156 -17.92 4.23 8.54
C MET A 156 -16.89 3.19 8.09
N ARG A 157 -17.23 2.40 7.06
CA ARG A 157 -16.31 1.42 6.47
C ARG A 157 -15.04 2.08 5.91
N ARG A 158 -15.17 3.21 5.22
CA ARG A 158 -14.05 4.00 4.70
C ARG A 158 -13.17 4.56 5.82
N ARG A 159 -13.78 5.07 6.89
CA ARG A 159 -13.06 5.54 8.09
C ARG A 159 -12.35 4.38 8.79
N ALA A 160 -13.00 3.25 8.97
CA ALA A 160 -12.40 2.04 9.54
C ALA A 160 -11.22 1.53 8.70
N LYS A 161 -11.32 1.56 7.38
CA LYS A 161 -10.18 1.28 6.48
C LYS A 161 -9.00 2.21 6.75
N THR A 162 -9.26 3.50 6.97
CA THR A 162 -8.23 4.48 7.30
C THR A 162 -7.61 4.20 8.69
N ILE A 163 -8.41 3.78 9.66
CA ILE A 163 -7.95 3.42 11.00
C ILE A 163 -7.07 2.16 10.92
N ASN A 164 -7.54 1.08 10.28
CA ASN A 164 -6.80 -0.17 10.13
C ASN A 164 -5.39 0.06 9.57
N PHE A 165 -5.29 0.76 8.44
CA PHE A 165 -3.98 1.06 7.86
C PHE A 165 -3.20 2.12 8.65
N GLY A 166 -3.89 3.12 9.19
CA GLY A 166 -3.26 4.17 10.00
C GLY A 166 -2.56 3.61 11.23
N VAL A 167 -3.24 2.72 11.96
CA VAL A 167 -2.69 2.08 13.16
C VAL A 167 -1.48 1.21 12.81
N ILE A 168 -1.57 0.39 11.77
CA ILE A 168 -0.45 -0.44 11.29
C ILE A 168 0.78 0.43 10.99
N TYR A 169 0.58 1.60 10.38
CA TYR A 169 1.67 2.54 10.05
C TYR A 169 2.08 3.44 11.22
N GLY A 170 1.58 3.16 12.44
CA GLY A 170 1.92 3.91 13.64
C GLY A 170 1.43 5.37 13.61
N MET A 171 0.28 5.60 12.97
CA MET A 171 -0.36 6.92 12.94
C MET A 171 -0.93 7.23 14.32
N GLY A 172 -0.45 8.33 14.93
CA GLY A 172 -1.00 8.80 16.21
C GLY A 172 -2.27 9.63 16.02
N GLU A 173 -2.91 9.97 17.15
CA GLU A 173 -4.20 10.65 17.22
C GLU A 173 -4.27 11.96 16.43
N VAL A 174 -3.19 12.76 16.41
CA VAL A 174 -3.14 14.03 15.66
C VAL A 174 -3.23 13.80 14.15
N ALA A 175 -2.47 12.84 13.64
CA ALA A 175 -2.44 12.55 12.22
C ALA A 175 -3.73 11.84 11.76
N LEU A 176 -4.26 10.94 12.59
CA LEU A 176 -5.54 10.27 12.32
C LEU A 176 -6.70 11.27 12.35
N GLY A 177 -6.75 12.16 13.36
CA GLY A 177 -7.77 13.20 13.45
C GLY A 177 -7.80 14.10 12.22
N LYS A 178 -6.62 14.58 11.78
CA LYS A 178 -6.51 15.37 10.54
C LYS A 178 -7.01 14.59 9.31
N ARG A 179 -6.68 13.30 9.22
CA ARG A 179 -7.05 12.48 8.06
C ARG A 179 -8.53 12.13 7.98
N LEU A 180 -9.18 12.00 9.14
CA LEU A 180 -10.62 11.70 9.24
C LEU A 180 -11.49 12.96 9.37
N GLY A 181 -10.90 14.15 9.56
CA GLY A 181 -11.63 15.39 9.83
C GLY A 181 -12.34 15.40 11.18
N ILE A 182 -11.74 14.78 12.21
CA ILE A 182 -12.28 14.65 13.57
C ILE A 182 -11.32 15.25 14.60
N SER A 183 -11.79 15.44 15.82
CA SER A 183 -10.95 15.94 16.91
C SER A 183 -9.83 14.96 17.28
N ARG A 184 -8.80 15.46 17.96
CA ARG A 184 -7.71 14.63 18.47
C ARG A 184 -8.21 13.62 19.49
N GLU A 185 -9.13 14.03 20.35
CA GLU A 185 -9.72 13.23 21.42
C GLU A 185 -10.55 12.07 20.83
N GLU A 186 -11.34 12.35 19.80
CA GLU A 186 -12.10 11.34 19.07
C GLU A 186 -11.18 10.36 18.35
N ALA A 187 -10.13 10.84 17.70
CA ALA A 187 -9.13 9.97 17.08
C ALA A 187 -8.40 9.09 18.10
N ALA A 188 -8.08 9.61 19.29
CA ALA A 188 -7.51 8.82 20.38
C ALA A 188 -8.48 7.72 20.84
N SER A 189 -9.76 8.04 21.02
CA SER A 189 -10.80 7.06 21.37
C SER A 189 -10.90 5.92 20.33
N PHE A 190 -10.79 6.24 19.05
CA PHE A 190 -10.79 5.24 17.98
C PHE A 190 -9.57 4.31 18.02
N ILE A 191 -8.38 4.87 18.29
CA ILE A 191 -7.14 4.09 18.45
C ILE A 191 -7.25 3.18 19.69
N ASP A 192 -7.79 3.68 20.80
CA ASP A 192 -7.95 2.91 22.02
C ASP A 192 -8.98 1.77 21.84
N ALA A 193 -10.11 2.04 21.18
CA ALA A 193 -11.10 1.02 20.84
C ALA A 193 -10.51 -0.07 19.93
N TYR A 194 -9.73 0.34 18.93
CA TYR A 194 -9.02 -0.57 18.04
C TYR A 194 -8.09 -1.50 18.82
N PHE A 195 -7.20 -0.97 19.64
CA PHE A 195 -6.25 -1.76 20.40
C PHE A 195 -6.87 -2.55 21.56
N LYS A 196 -8.01 -2.12 22.08
CA LYS A 196 -8.80 -2.90 23.03
C LYS A 196 -9.39 -4.15 22.36
N ARG A 197 -9.78 -4.03 21.08
CA ARG A 197 -10.32 -5.15 20.31
C ARG A 197 -9.23 -6.09 19.79
N TYR A 198 -8.13 -5.54 19.33
CA TYR A 198 -6.98 -6.24 18.76
C TYR A 198 -5.78 -6.13 19.71
N ASP A 199 -5.93 -6.64 20.92
CA ASP A 199 -4.95 -6.50 21.99
C ASP A 199 -3.66 -7.28 21.69
N HIS A 200 -3.74 -8.40 20.97
CA HIS A 200 -2.59 -9.14 20.49
C HIS A 200 -1.78 -8.33 19.45
N VAL A 201 -2.46 -7.56 18.61
CA VAL A 201 -1.78 -6.63 17.67
C VAL A 201 -0.98 -5.59 18.46
N LYS A 202 -1.59 -4.98 19.48
CA LYS A 202 -0.89 -4.00 20.32
C LYS A 202 0.33 -4.61 20.99
N ARG A 203 0.16 -5.78 21.63
CA ARG A 203 1.26 -6.50 22.29
C ARG A 203 2.39 -6.82 21.30
N PHE A 204 2.08 -7.35 20.13
CA PHE A 204 3.06 -7.64 19.08
C PHE A 204 3.86 -6.40 18.68
N MET A 205 3.20 -5.27 18.49
CA MET A 205 3.85 -4.01 18.11
C MET A 205 4.76 -3.50 19.23
N ASP A 206 4.28 -3.48 20.47
CA ASP A 206 5.04 -3.03 21.64
C ASP A 206 6.28 -3.92 21.87
N GLU A 207 6.12 -5.22 21.88
CA GLU A 207 7.22 -6.19 22.04
C GLU A 207 8.27 -6.09 20.92
N THR A 208 7.80 -5.82 19.68
CA THR A 208 8.71 -5.62 18.55
C THR A 208 9.58 -4.36 18.76
N VAL A 209 8.98 -3.27 19.23
CA VAL A 209 9.72 -2.03 19.54
C VAL A 209 10.68 -2.25 20.72
N GLU A 210 10.26 -2.94 21.76
CA GLU A 210 11.11 -3.21 22.94
C GLU A 210 12.33 -4.07 22.59
N ARG A 211 12.14 -5.17 21.84
CA ARG A 211 13.26 -5.99 21.36
C ARG A 211 14.21 -5.19 20.48
N ALA A 212 13.67 -4.34 19.59
CA ALA A 212 14.51 -3.48 18.76
C ALA A 212 15.29 -2.45 19.59
N ARG A 213 14.71 -1.91 20.67
CA ARG A 213 15.43 -1.06 21.64
C ARG A 213 16.51 -1.82 22.38
N ALA A 214 16.31 -3.10 22.67
CA ALA A 214 17.34 -3.97 23.27
C ALA A 214 18.48 -4.32 22.29
N GLY A 215 18.45 -3.79 21.06
CA GLY A 215 19.52 -3.97 20.05
C GLY A 215 19.28 -5.13 19.08
N GLU A 216 18.14 -5.81 19.17
CA GLU A 216 17.80 -6.85 18.22
C GLU A 216 17.44 -6.28 16.86
N ALA A 217 17.77 -7.00 15.78
CA ALA A 217 17.26 -6.68 14.47
C ALA A 217 15.77 -7.00 14.39
N VAL A 218 14.97 -6.05 13.91
CA VAL A 218 13.59 -6.33 13.51
C VAL A 218 13.61 -7.29 12.31
N ARG A 219 12.75 -8.30 12.33
CA ARG A 219 12.73 -9.36 11.32
C ARG A 219 11.37 -9.48 10.63
N THR A 220 11.41 -9.83 9.35
CA THR A 220 10.23 -10.29 8.62
C THR A 220 9.93 -11.76 8.93
N LEU A 221 8.78 -12.26 8.48
CA LEU A 221 8.40 -13.66 8.55
C LEU A 221 9.47 -14.59 7.94
N LEU A 222 10.11 -14.16 6.86
CA LEU A 222 11.15 -14.94 6.16
C LEU A 222 12.58 -14.59 6.61
N GLY A 223 12.72 -13.87 7.73
CA GLY A 223 14.01 -13.66 8.39
C GLY A 223 14.83 -12.47 7.86
N ARG A 224 14.31 -11.63 6.96
CA ARG A 224 14.97 -10.37 6.57
C ARG A 224 15.18 -9.50 7.81
N ARG A 225 16.38 -8.95 7.97
CA ARG A 225 16.78 -8.19 9.16
C ARG A 225 16.83 -6.70 8.86
N ARG A 226 16.39 -5.89 9.83
CA ARG A 226 16.55 -4.44 9.81
C ARG A 226 17.01 -3.94 11.18
N TYR A 227 18.13 -3.24 11.21
CA TYR A 227 18.66 -2.57 12.41
C TYR A 227 18.21 -1.11 12.43
N LEU A 228 17.78 -0.62 13.58
CA LEU A 228 17.24 0.72 13.76
C LEU A 228 18.07 1.50 14.79
N ARG A 229 19.04 2.26 14.32
CA ARG A 229 19.99 3.01 15.21
C ARG A 229 19.31 4.17 15.93
N ASP A 230 18.30 4.79 15.33
CA ASP A 230 17.65 6.00 15.85
C ASP A 230 16.66 5.74 17.00
N LEU A 231 16.45 4.48 17.42
CA LEU A 231 15.65 4.12 18.59
C LEU A 231 16.21 4.70 19.91
N HIS A 232 17.52 4.97 19.95
CA HIS A 232 18.21 5.59 21.09
C HIS A 232 18.51 7.07 20.87
N SER A 233 17.98 7.69 19.82
CA SER A 233 18.23 9.10 19.52
C SER A 233 17.71 10.00 20.65
N ALA A 234 18.51 10.99 21.06
CA ALA A 234 18.08 12.05 21.97
C ALA A 234 16.97 12.91 21.33
N ASN A 235 16.93 12.99 19.99
CA ASN A 235 15.87 13.67 19.27
C ASN A 235 14.58 12.83 19.31
N ARG A 236 13.54 13.36 20.01
CA ARG A 236 12.24 12.73 20.17
C ARG A 236 11.57 12.38 18.84
N GLN A 237 11.72 13.23 17.81
CA GLN A 237 11.09 13.00 16.51
C GLN A 237 11.73 11.81 15.77
N LEU A 238 13.08 11.74 15.78
CA LEU A 238 13.82 10.61 15.18
C LEU A 238 13.51 9.30 15.91
N ARG A 239 13.47 9.34 17.25
CA ARG A 239 13.10 8.16 18.05
C ARG A 239 11.69 7.69 17.75
N ALA A 240 10.69 8.57 17.76
CA ALA A 240 9.31 8.22 17.43
C ALA A 240 9.15 7.70 15.98
N GLN A 241 9.96 8.22 15.05
CA GLN A 241 10.01 7.69 13.69
C GLN A 241 10.59 6.28 13.65
N ALA A 242 11.69 6.03 14.38
CA ALA A 242 12.31 4.72 14.46
C ALA A 242 11.38 3.67 15.11
N GLU A 243 10.61 4.04 16.13
CA GLU A 243 9.59 3.18 16.76
C GLU A 243 8.50 2.78 15.75
N ARG A 244 7.97 3.74 14.98
CA ARG A 244 7.01 3.43 13.90
C ARG A 244 7.61 2.49 12.85
N ILE A 245 8.85 2.73 12.46
CA ILE A 245 9.57 1.87 11.52
C ILE A 245 9.74 0.46 12.09
N ALA A 246 10.02 0.33 13.39
CA ALA A 246 10.14 -0.96 14.06
C ALA A 246 8.84 -1.77 13.97
N GLY A 247 7.70 -1.18 14.36
CA GLY A 247 6.40 -1.84 14.30
C GLY A 247 5.98 -2.22 12.87
N ASN A 248 6.29 -1.37 11.88
CA ASN A 248 5.89 -1.59 10.48
C ASN A 248 6.76 -2.59 9.72
N THR A 249 8.04 -2.68 10.04
CA THR A 249 9.00 -3.49 9.28
C THR A 249 8.62 -4.96 9.17
N PRO A 250 8.18 -5.66 10.23
CA PRO A 250 7.77 -7.06 10.12
C PRO A 250 6.62 -7.24 9.13
N ILE A 251 5.66 -6.33 9.13
CA ILE A 251 4.43 -6.41 8.34
C ILE A 251 4.73 -6.12 6.87
N GLN A 252 5.23 -4.92 6.57
CA GLN A 252 5.54 -4.50 5.21
C GLN A 252 6.64 -5.34 4.57
N GLY A 253 7.65 -5.70 5.34
CA GLY A 253 8.74 -6.52 4.86
C GLY A 253 8.30 -7.94 4.56
N SER A 254 7.43 -8.54 5.37
CA SER A 254 6.87 -9.87 5.11
C SER A 254 5.97 -9.87 3.88
N ALA A 255 5.12 -8.83 3.70
CA ALA A 255 4.32 -8.68 2.48
C ALA A 255 5.22 -8.61 1.23
N ALA A 256 6.30 -7.82 1.29
CA ALA A 256 7.26 -7.73 0.19
C ALA A 256 8.00 -9.06 -0.07
N ASP A 257 8.34 -9.80 0.97
CA ASP A 257 8.97 -11.11 0.83
C ASP A 257 8.02 -12.14 0.22
N ILE A 258 6.74 -12.16 0.63
CA ILE A 258 5.67 -13.01 0.06
C ILE A 258 5.49 -12.70 -1.44
N LEU A 259 5.37 -11.43 -1.81
CA LEU A 259 5.26 -11.02 -3.21
C LEU A 259 6.46 -11.49 -4.04
N LYS A 260 7.68 -11.36 -3.51
CA LYS A 260 8.90 -11.84 -4.19
C LYS A 260 8.92 -13.36 -4.35
N LEU A 261 8.46 -14.12 -3.36
CA LEU A 261 8.31 -15.57 -3.50
C LEU A 261 7.29 -15.91 -4.61
N ALA A 262 6.18 -15.18 -4.68
CA ALA A 262 5.21 -15.33 -5.77
C ALA A 262 5.85 -15.04 -7.13
N MET A 263 6.64 -13.97 -7.25
CA MET A 263 7.37 -13.63 -8.47
C MET A 263 8.34 -14.75 -8.88
N VAL A 264 9.08 -15.33 -7.94
CA VAL A 264 9.99 -16.45 -8.21
C VAL A 264 9.21 -17.69 -8.66
N LYS A 265 8.09 -18.01 -8.00
CA LYS A 265 7.24 -19.13 -8.37
C LYS A 265 6.59 -18.97 -9.76
N LEU A 266 6.36 -17.72 -10.17
CA LEU A 266 5.74 -17.34 -11.44
C LEU A 266 6.79 -16.86 -12.47
N ALA A 267 8.08 -17.13 -12.25
CA ALA A 267 9.14 -16.77 -13.19
C ALA A 267 9.02 -17.51 -14.53
N GLU A 268 8.56 -18.77 -14.47
CA GLU A 268 8.22 -19.54 -15.67
C GLU A 268 6.76 -19.27 -16.08
N PRO A 269 6.46 -19.21 -17.38
CA PRO A 269 5.12 -18.97 -17.88
C PRO A 269 4.11 -20.02 -17.40
N VAL A 270 3.04 -19.60 -16.74
CA VAL A 270 1.95 -20.51 -16.27
C VAL A 270 1.11 -21.08 -17.42
N VAL A 271 1.06 -20.38 -18.55
CA VAL A 271 0.53 -20.82 -19.84
C VAL A 271 1.46 -20.33 -20.94
N ALA A 272 1.44 -21.01 -22.09
CA ALA A 272 2.29 -20.63 -23.22
C ALA A 272 2.08 -19.15 -23.64
N GLY A 273 3.14 -18.39 -23.71
CA GLY A 273 3.14 -16.97 -24.09
C GLY A 273 2.81 -15.98 -22.97
N ALA A 274 2.43 -16.42 -21.77
CA ALA A 274 2.24 -15.52 -20.63
C ALA A 274 3.57 -14.93 -20.18
N ARG A 275 3.57 -13.65 -19.81
CA ARG A 275 4.75 -12.92 -19.34
C ARG A 275 4.39 -12.02 -18.17
N MET A 276 5.13 -12.09 -17.06
CA MET A 276 5.08 -11.09 -16.00
C MET A 276 5.80 -9.82 -16.50
N ILE A 277 5.12 -8.67 -16.49
CA ILE A 277 5.66 -7.44 -17.07
C ILE A 277 5.90 -6.33 -16.05
N LEU A 278 5.09 -6.28 -14.98
CA LEU A 278 5.23 -5.24 -13.94
C LEU A 278 4.91 -5.82 -12.56
N THR A 279 5.43 -5.15 -11.54
CA THR A 279 4.97 -5.26 -10.16
C THR A 279 4.72 -3.87 -9.60
N VAL A 280 3.55 -3.67 -8.98
CA VAL A 280 3.12 -2.38 -8.42
C VAL A 280 2.52 -2.61 -7.05
N HIS A 281 3.20 -2.11 -5.98
CA HIS A 281 2.82 -2.37 -4.60
C HIS A 281 2.69 -3.86 -4.29
N ASP A 282 1.48 -4.38 -4.16
CA ASP A 282 1.17 -5.77 -3.85
C ASP A 282 0.56 -6.50 -5.08
N GLU A 283 0.63 -5.88 -6.27
CA GLU A 283 0.11 -6.31 -7.57
C GLU A 283 1.22 -6.85 -8.47
N LEU A 284 0.93 -7.92 -9.20
CA LEU A 284 1.68 -8.41 -10.34
C LEU A 284 0.86 -8.25 -11.62
N VAL A 285 1.45 -7.64 -12.65
CA VAL A 285 0.80 -7.46 -13.94
C VAL A 285 1.45 -8.38 -14.97
N PHE A 286 0.61 -9.08 -15.70
CA PHE A 286 1.00 -10.00 -16.76
C PHE A 286 0.41 -9.58 -18.10
N GLU A 287 1.11 -9.94 -19.15
CA GLU A 287 0.60 -9.97 -20.53
C GLU A 287 0.36 -11.42 -20.91
N VAL A 288 -0.87 -11.76 -21.26
CA VAL A 288 -1.27 -13.16 -21.53
C VAL A 288 -2.03 -13.27 -22.85
N PRO A 289 -1.88 -14.37 -23.63
CA PRO A 289 -2.69 -14.56 -24.80
C PRO A 289 -4.19 -14.52 -24.46
N GLN A 290 -5.00 -13.79 -25.22
CA GLN A 290 -6.42 -13.55 -24.92
C GLN A 290 -7.19 -14.88 -24.76
N ALA A 291 -6.89 -15.89 -25.59
CA ALA A 291 -7.56 -17.20 -25.53
C ALA A 291 -7.25 -18.00 -24.25
N LEU A 292 -6.14 -17.70 -23.55
CA LEU A 292 -5.69 -18.39 -22.36
C LEU A 292 -5.84 -17.55 -21.08
N ALA A 293 -6.48 -16.38 -21.17
CA ALA A 293 -6.51 -15.41 -20.08
C ALA A 293 -7.17 -15.96 -18.80
N GLN A 294 -8.28 -16.67 -18.93
CA GLN A 294 -8.98 -17.24 -17.79
C GLN A 294 -8.14 -18.33 -17.10
N GLU A 295 -7.59 -19.25 -17.88
CA GLU A 295 -6.70 -20.32 -17.37
C GLU A 295 -5.46 -19.75 -16.70
N ALA A 296 -4.85 -18.73 -17.29
CA ALA A 296 -3.72 -18.03 -16.70
C ALA A 296 -4.08 -17.36 -15.36
N GLY A 297 -5.25 -16.70 -15.29
CA GLY A 297 -5.74 -16.07 -14.06
C GLY A 297 -5.91 -17.05 -12.91
N GLU A 298 -6.50 -18.23 -13.17
CA GLU A 298 -6.70 -19.27 -12.17
C GLU A 298 -5.35 -19.83 -11.67
N LYS A 299 -4.41 -20.10 -12.57
CA LYS A 299 -3.08 -20.60 -12.23
C LYS A 299 -2.25 -19.57 -11.47
N ILE A 300 -2.28 -18.30 -11.88
CA ILE A 300 -1.58 -17.20 -11.19
C ILE A 300 -2.15 -17.04 -9.79
N ARG A 301 -3.48 -16.97 -9.64
CA ARG A 301 -4.15 -16.88 -8.34
C ARG A 301 -3.71 -18.03 -7.43
N ALA A 302 -3.84 -19.26 -7.87
CA ALA A 302 -3.47 -20.44 -7.08
C ALA A 302 -1.97 -20.43 -6.70
N ALA A 303 -1.10 -19.99 -7.60
CA ALA A 303 0.33 -19.86 -7.33
C ALA A 303 0.62 -18.80 -6.26
N MET A 304 -0.01 -17.63 -6.33
CA MET A 304 0.19 -16.54 -5.38
C MET A 304 -0.40 -16.88 -4.01
N GLU A 305 -1.63 -17.41 -3.95
CA GLU A 305 -2.30 -17.78 -2.70
C GLU A 305 -1.57 -18.93 -1.97
N GLY A 306 -0.98 -19.84 -2.71
CA GLY A 306 -0.28 -21.01 -2.17
C GLY A 306 1.22 -20.82 -1.96
N VAL A 307 1.77 -19.59 -1.99
CA VAL A 307 3.23 -19.37 -1.91
C VAL A 307 3.78 -19.51 -0.49
N VAL A 308 2.97 -19.19 0.52
CA VAL A 308 3.30 -19.34 1.95
C VAL A 308 2.04 -19.73 2.72
N LYS A 309 2.22 -20.51 3.78
CA LYS A 309 1.11 -20.88 4.67
C LYS A 309 1.07 -19.95 5.87
N LEU A 310 -0.01 -19.18 6.00
CA LEU A 310 -0.33 -18.36 7.16
C LEU A 310 -1.51 -18.97 7.94
N GLU A 311 -1.80 -18.45 9.13
CA GLU A 311 -2.99 -18.81 9.91
C GLU A 311 -4.29 -18.27 9.26
N VAL A 312 -4.14 -17.33 8.35
CA VAL A 312 -5.23 -16.76 7.53
C VAL A 312 -4.99 -17.08 6.06
N PRO A 313 -6.04 -17.27 5.25
CA PRO A 313 -5.85 -17.49 3.81
C PRO A 313 -5.25 -16.23 3.18
N LEU A 314 -4.32 -16.40 2.24
CA LEU A 314 -3.99 -15.37 1.27
C LEU A 314 -5.04 -15.41 0.17
N THR A 315 -5.54 -14.23 -0.22
CA THR A 315 -6.51 -14.09 -1.32
C THR A 315 -5.97 -13.13 -2.36
N VAL A 316 -6.21 -13.46 -3.63
CA VAL A 316 -5.73 -12.69 -4.78
C VAL A 316 -6.91 -12.33 -5.66
N ASP A 317 -7.09 -11.05 -5.88
CA ASP A 317 -8.05 -10.51 -6.84
C ASP A 317 -7.40 -10.51 -8.23
N VAL A 318 -8.11 -11.07 -9.22
CA VAL A 318 -7.62 -11.15 -10.60
C VAL A 318 -8.57 -10.39 -11.50
N GLY A 319 -8.03 -9.41 -12.22
CA GLY A 319 -8.72 -8.67 -13.26
C GLY A 319 -8.06 -8.88 -14.62
N ILE A 320 -8.87 -8.86 -15.68
CA ILE A 320 -8.42 -9.05 -17.06
C ILE A 320 -9.00 -7.90 -17.91
N GLY A 321 -8.15 -7.26 -18.73
CA GLY A 321 -8.57 -6.12 -19.52
C GLY A 321 -7.72 -5.89 -20.77
N ARG A 322 -8.21 -5.02 -21.64
CA ARG A 322 -7.50 -4.56 -22.85
C ARG A 322 -6.55 -3.40 -22.55
N SER A 323 -6.61 -2.89 -21.33
CA SER A 323 -5.68 -1.88 -20.80
C SER A 323 -5.39 -2.18 -19.34
N TRP A 324 -4.37 -1.53 -18.79
CA TRP A 324 -4.08 -1.68 -17.36
C TRP A 324 -5.20 -1.10 -16.47
N ALA A 325 -5.93 -0.07 -16.94
CA ALA A 325 -7.07 0.47 -16.22
C ALA A 325 -8.25 -0.51 -16.15
N GLU A 326 -8.48 -1.30 -17.20
CA GLU A 326 -9.54 -2.32 -17.23
C GLU A 326 -9.19 -3.57 -16.41
N ALA A 327 -7.91 -3.90 -16.32
CA ALA A 327 -7.43 -5.09 -15.62
C ALA A 327 -7.33 -4.89 -14.09
N HIS A 328 -7.41 -3.63 -13.59
CA HIS A 328 -7.17 -3.29 -12.17
C HIS A 328 -8.45 -3.04 -11.39
#